data_1435831f086b217f2ac24cb1ab5c7ee5
#
_entry.id   1435831f086b217f2ac24cb1ab5c7ee5
#
_cell.length_a   1.000
_cell.length_b   1.000
_cell.length_c   1.000
_cell.angle_alpha   90.00
_cell.angle_beta   90.00
_cell.angle_gamma   90.00
#
_symmetry.space_group_name_H-M   'P 1'
#
loop_
_entity.id
_entity.type
_entity.pdbx_description
1 polymer ?
#
loop_
_entity_poly.entity_id
_entity_poly.type
_entity_poly.pdbx_seq_one_letter_code
_entity_poly.pdbx_strand_id
1 'polypeptide(L)'
;TYEDENGEHKHVHQTTFGMSERLLGAVISVHGDEKGLCLPPAIAPFQMVIIPILGKNNTVDVSAEAKKLESQLKQAGFRVKLDDRDVRPGSKYYDWEIKGVPLRLELGARDIENGVVSFARRDTGEKGAIDMKSFVPGIQLVLDDIIKNLTEKAWRFQMDAITDLKSMDDVPKDTDDAKLHVYRFGWCGCPECGHKFEDEHNIK
;
A
#
# COMPACT_ATOMS: atom_id res chain seq x y z
N THR A 1 27.02 -27.70 11.43
CA THR A 1 27.31 -28.37 12.71
C THR A 1 28.54 -27.76 13.35
N TYR A 2 28.68 -27.89 14.66
CA TYR A 2 29.87 -27.56 15.44
C TYR A 2 30.19 -28.73 16.36
N GLU A 3 31.45 -28.83 16.78
CA GLU A 3 31.89 -29.80 17.77
C GLU A 3 31.82 -29.15 19.16
N ASP A 4 31.14 -29.79 20.09
CA ASP A 4 31.00 -29.30 21.46
C ASP A 4 32.22 -29.69 22.34
N GLU A 5 32.19 -29.30 23.61
CA GLU A 5 33.26 -29.55 24.58
C GLU A 5 33.54 -31.05 24.80
N ASN A 6 32.60 -31.91 24.42
CA ASN A 6 32.71 -33.37 24.57
C ASN A 6 33.14 -34.07 23.27
N GLY A 7 33.39 -33.29 22.17
CA GLY A 7 33.70 -33.81 20.86
C GLY A 7 32.49 -34.29 20.05
N GLU A 8 31.27 -33.95 20.49
CA GLU A 8 30.05 -34.34 19.78
C GLU A 8 29.68 -33.29 18.72
N HIS A 9 29.32 -33.74 17.52
CA HIS A 9 28.82 -32.88 16.46
C HIS A 9 27.35 -32.50 16.70
N LYS A 10 27.08 -31.20 16.90
CA LYS A 10 25.74 -30.66 17.10
C LYS A 10 25.35 -29.67 16.00
N HIS A 11 24.05 -29.55 15.76
CA HIS A 11 23.55 -28.51 14.86
C HIS A 11 23.52 -27.17 15.55
N VAL A 12 23.97 -26.12 14.83
CA VAL A 12 23.84 -24.73 15.30
C VAL A 12 22.39 -24.30 15.21
N HIS A 13 21.93 -23.60 16.23
CA HIS A 13 20.66 -22.88 16.19
C HIS A 13 20.94 -21.49 15.60
N GLN A 14 20.36 -21.22 14.46
CA GLN A 14 20.56 -19.96 13.75
C GLN A 14 19.22 -19.30 13.43
N THR A 15 19.14 -17.99 13.67
CA THR A 15 18.02 -17.18 13.22
C THR A 15 18.54 -16.23 12.14
N THR A 16 17.90 -16.26 10.98
CA THR A 16 18.26 -15.40 9.84
C THR A 16 17.05 -14.57 9.43
N PHE A 17 17.26 -13.27 9.29
CA PHE A 17 16.28 -12.35 8.73
C PHE A 17 16.80 -11.84 7.40
N GLY A 18 16.00 -12.00 6.35
CA GLY A 18 16.33 -11.52 5.01
C GLY A 18 15.12 -10.85 4.36
N MET A 19 15.37 -9.76 3.66
CA MET A 19 14.38 -9.04 2.88
C MET A 19 14.98 -8.70 1.51
N SER A 20 14.19 -8.89 0.45
CA SER A 20 14.60 -8.56 -0.91
C SER A 20 13.57 -7.64 -1.58
N GLU A 21 13.90 -7.11 -2.75
CA GLU A 21 12.99 -6.33 -3.60
C GLU A 21 11.72 -7.10 -4.00
N ARG A 22 11.70 -8.42 -3.85
CA ARG A 22 10.50 -9.25 -4.07
C ARG A 22 9.36 -8.86 -3.13
N LEU A 23 9.68 -8.34 -1.93
CA LEU A 23 8.67 -7.81 -1.01
C LEU A 23 7.96 -6.59 -1.60
N LEU A 24 8.68 -5.71 -2.32
CA LEU A 24 8.05 -4.59 -3.03
C LEU A 24 7.12 -5.09 -4.15
N GLY A 25 7.54 -6.13 -4.88
CA GLY A 25 6.69 -6.80 -5.86
C GLY A 25 5.40 -7.33 -5.25
N ALA A 26 5.45 -7.93 -4.06
CA ALA A 26 4.28 -8.40 -3.33
C ALA A 26 3.33 -7.24 -2.96
N VAL A 27 3.85 -6.10 -2.48
CA VAL A 27 3.04 -4.90 -2.17
C VAL A 27 2.31 -4.40 -3.42
N ILE A 28 3.02 -4.32 -4.55
CA ILE A 28 2.43 -3.88 -5.83
C ILE A 28 1.31 -4.82 -6.27
N SER A 29 1.53 -6.14 -6.17
CA SER A 29 0.55 -7.15 -6.57
C SER A 29 -0.70 -7.16 -5.68
N VAL A 30 -0.54 -6.93 -4.38
CA VAL A 30 -1.66 -6.94 -3.42
C VAL A 30 -2.52 -5.68 -3.51
N HIS A 31 -1.91 -4.52 -3.72
CA HIS A 31 -2.60 -3.23 -3.63
C HIS A 31 -2.87 -2.56 -4.98
N GLY A 32 -2.16 -2.96 -6.05
CA GLY A 32 -2.37 -2.41 -7.40
C GLY A 32 -3.74 -2.77 -7.97
N ASP A 33 -4.21 -1.97 -8.92
CA ASP A 33 -5.45 -2.17 -9.66
C ASP A 33 -5.28 -1.79 -11.13
N GLU A 34 -6.36 -1.85 -11.92
CA GLU A 34 -6.38 -1.49 -13.36
C GLU A 34 -5.95 -0.05 -13.66
N LYS A 35 -5.96 0.85 -12.67
CA LYS A 35 -5.52 2.24 -12.79
C LYS A 35 -4.03 2.43 -12.53
N GLY A 36 -3.34 1.42 -12.02
CA GLY A 36 -1.91 1.43 -11.74
C GLY A 36 -1.55 1.09 -10.29
N LEU A 37 -0.45 1.66 -9.82
CA LEU A 37 0.01 1.43 -8.45
C LEU A 37 -0.97 2.01 -7.42
N CYS A 38 -1.05 1.35 -6.27
CA CYS A 38 -1.72 1.88 -5.08
C CYS A 38 -0.76 1.65 -3.90
N LEU A 39 0.01 2.67 -3.56
CA LEU A 39 1.08 2.53 -2.57
C LEU A 39 0.60 2.93 -1.17
N PRO A 40 0.89 2.12 -0.15
CA PRO A 40 0.69 2.54 1.23
C PRO A 40 1.49 3.81 1.56
N PRO A 41 0.90 4.79 2.28
CA PRO A 41 1.57 6.04 2.64
C PRO A 41 2.94 5.88 3.29
N ALA A 42 3.15 4.80 4.04
CA ALA A 42 4.42 4.54 4.73
C ALA A 42 5.60 4.38 3.76
N ILE A 43 5.40 3.70 2.62
CA ILE A 43 6.44 3.35 1.65
C ILE A 43 6.40 4.18 0.36
N ALA A 44 5.32 4.92 0.11
CA ALA A 44 5.19 5.76 -1.08
C ALA A 44 6.31 6.79 -1.15
N PRO A 45 7.01 6.97 -2.29
CA PRO A 45 8.03 8.02 -2.44
C PRO A 45 7.48 9.41 -2.17
N PHE A 46 6.23 9.67 -2.59
CA PHE A 46 5.44 10.83 -2.22
C PHE A 46 4.14 10.35 -1.57
N GLN A 47 3.84 10.82 -0.37
CA GLN A 47 2.59 10.51 0.33
C GLN A 47 1.42 11.28 -0.29
N MET A 48 1.73 12.43 -0.86
CA MET A 48 0.74 13.27 -1.53
C MET A 48 1.34 14.12 -2.63
N VAL A 49 0.47 14.53 -3.54
CA VAL A 49 0.77 15.52 -4.58
C VAL A 49 -0.21 16.69 -4.48
N ILE A 50 0.29 17.92 -4.59
CA ILE A 50 -0.53 19.14 -4.67
C ILE A 50 -0.65 19.53 -6.13
N ILE A 51 -1.88 19.70 -6.62
CA ILE A 51 -2.19 20.11 -7.99
C ILE A 51 -2.94 21.44 -7.95
N PRO A 52 -2.29 22.56 -8.28
CA PRO A 52 -2.97 23.83 -8.40
C PRO A 52 -3.88 23.84 -9.63
N ILE A 53 -5.14 24.28 -9.43
CA ILE A 53 -6.14 24.44 -10.49
C ILE A 53 -6.18 25.91 -10.89
N LEU A 54 -5.46 26.24 -11.97
CA LEU A 54 -5.36 27.60 -12.46
C LEU A 54 -6.57 27.93 -13.35
N GLY A 55 -7.36 28.92 -12.94
CA GLY A 55 -8.46 29.48 -13.75
C GLY A 55 -8.00 30.69 -14.55
N LYS A 56 -8.75 31.06 -15.61
CA LYS A 56 -8.41 32.22 -16.45
C LYS A 56 -8.57 33.58 -15.77
N ASN A 57 -9.36 33.67 -14.69
CA ASN A 57 -9.68 34.92 -13.97
C ASN A 57 -9.58 34.70 -12.45
N ASN A 58 -8.44 34.26 -11.97
CA ASN A 58 -8.25 34.06 -10.52
C ASN A 58 -8.00 35.40 -9.83
N THR A 59 -8.81 35.70 -8.83
CA THR A 59 -8.64 36.82 -7.90
C THR A 59 -7.51 36.58 -6.87
N VAL A 60 -7.13 35.31 -6.72
CA VAL A 60 -6.14 34.83 -5.74
C VAL A 60 -4.98 34.14 -6.45
N ASP A 61 -3.76 34.32 -5.97
CA ASP A 61 -2.58 33.59 -6.46
C ASP A 61 -2.56 32.16 -5.91
N VAL A 62 -3.22 31.27 -6.65
CA VAL A 62 -3.29 29.82 -6.34
C VAL A 62 -1.90 29.18 -6.28
N SER A 63 -0.97 29.64 -7.12
CA SER A 63 0.39 29.07 -7.18
C SER A 63 1.19 29.41 -5.93
N ALA A 64 1.08 30.64 -5.43
CA ALA A 64 1.73 31.05 -4.19
C ALA A 64 1.19 30.30 -2.98
N GLU A 65 -0.12 30.13 -2.91
CA GLU A 65 -0.75 29.38 -1.81
C GLU A 65 -0.41 27.87 -1.86
N ALA A 66 -0.36 27.26 -3.05
CA ALA A 66 0.07 25.87 -3.22
C ALA A 66 1.52 25.65 -2.75
N LYS A 67 2.43 26.58 -3.05
CA LYS A 67 3.83 26.54 -2.56
C LYS A 67 3.92 26.68 -1.04
N LYS A 68 3.07 27.50 -0.45
CA LYS A 68 2.99 27.68 1.01
C LYS A 68 2.52 26.38 1.67
N LEU A 69 1.47 25.73 1.15
CA LEU A 69 0.99 24.45 1.64
C LEU A 69 2.07 23.35 1.49
N GLU A 70 2.76 23.29 0.36
CA GLU A 70 3.89 22.37 0.17
C GLU A 70 4.95 22.56 1.25
N SER A 71 5.32 23.80 1.54
CA SER A 71 6.33 24.12 2.56
C SER A 71 5.88 23.70 3.95
N GLN A 72 4.63 23.95 4.31
CA GLN A 72 4.05 23.55 5.60
C GLN A 72 4.06 22.01 5.77
N LEU A 73 3.68 21.28 4.73
CA LEU A 73 3.68 19.82 4.77
C LEU A 73 5.09 19.25 4.86
N LYS A 74 6.06 19.81 4.12
CA LYS A 74 7.47 19.40 4.23
C LYS A 74 8.04 19.66 5.62
N GLN A 75 7.71 20.80 6.23
CA GLN A 75 8.12 21.14 7.61
C GLN A 75 7.49 20.18 8.64
N ALA A 76 6.28 19.71 8.37
CA ALA A 76 5.62 18.69 9.19
C ALA A 76 6.15 17.25 8.94
N GLY A 77 7.14 17.06 8.06
CA GLY A 77 7.79 15.78 7.79
C GLY A 77 7.14 14.93 6.71
N PHE A 78 6.15 15.44 5.97
CA PHE A 78 5.54 14.70 4.87
C PHE A 78 6.38 14.73 3.59
N ARG A 79 6.34 13.62 2.86
CA ARG A 79 6.88 13.52 1.50
C ARG A 79 5.84 14.02 0.50
N VAL A 80 5.92 15.28 0.14
CA VAL A 80 4.96 15.98 -0.73
C VAL A 80 5.62 16.48 -1.99
N LYS A 81 4.90 16.45 -3.10
CA LYS A 81 5.31 17.02 -4.39
C LYS A 81 4.28 18.03 -4.86
N LEU A 82 4.72 19.21 -5.22
CA LEU A 82 3.92 20.18 -5.98
C LEU A 82 4.04 19.87 -7.48
N ASP A 83 2.93 19.70 -8.16
CA ASP A 83 2.88 19.55 -9.63
C ASP A 83 2.39 20.84 -10.27
N ASP A 84 3.35 21.72 -10.54
CA ASP A 84 3.16 23.03 -11.18
C ASP A 84 3.37 23.02 -12.70
N ARG A 85 3.48 21.81 -13.32
CA ARG A 85 3.61 21.69 -14.79
C ARG A 85 2.46 22.40 -15.49
N ASP A 86 2.78 23.02 -16.64
CA ASP A 86 1.76 23.67 -17.51
C ASP A 86 1.08 22.63 -18.42
N VAL A 87 0.30 21.73 -17.80
CA VAL A 87 -0.53 20.73 -18.48
C VAL A 87 -1.92 20.67 -17.85
N ARG A 88 -2.89 20.13 -18.59
CA ARG A 88 -4.27 20.02 -18.10
C ARG A 88 -4.34 19.22 -16.79
N PRO A 89 -5.15 19.63 -15.81
CA PRO A 89 -5.28 18.94 -14.52
C PRO A 89 -5.57 17.43 -14.67
N GLY A 90 -6.43 17.04 -15.63
CA GLY A 90 -6.73 15.62 -15.88
C GLY A 90 -5.51 14.78 -16.24
N SER A 91 -4.55 15.33 -17.01
CA SER A 91 -3.30 14.63 -17.32
C SER A 91 -2.44 14.43 -16.07
N LYS A 92 -2.38 15.45 -15.19
CA LYS A 92 -1.69 15.35 -13.91
C LYS A 92 -2.33 14.28 -13.03
N TYR A 93 -3.68 14.24 -12.97
CA TYR A 93 -4.41 13.24 -12.20
C TYR A 93 -4.05 11.83 -12.62
N TYR A 94 -4.09 11.55 -13.91
CA TYR A 94 -3.74 10.26 -14.48
C TYR A 94 -2.29 9.86 -14.21
N ASP A 95 -1.34 10.79 -14.42
CA ASP A 95 0.08 10.54 -14.17
C ASP A 95 0.36 10.13 -12.71
N TRP A 96 -0.30 10.78 -11.74
CA TRP A 96 -0.11 10.49 -10.33
C TRP A 96 -0.91 9.28 -9.85
N GLU A 97 -2.04 8.99 -10.49
CA GLU A 97 -2.83 7.79 -10.24
C GLU A 97 -2.06 6.53 -10.64
N ILE A 98 -1.45 6.51 -11.85
CA ILE A 98 -0.57 5.41 -12.29
C ILE A 98 0.59 5.19 -11.32
N LYS A 99 1.22 6.28 -10.85
CA LYS A 99 2.34 6.21 -9.90
C LYS A 99 1.93 5.79 -8.49
N GLY A 100 0.64 5.67 -8.22
CA GLY A 100 0.10 5.19 -6.95
C GLY A 100 0.29 6.14 -5.77
N VAL A 101 0.35 7.46 -6.02
CA VAL A 101 0.43 8.43 -4.93
C VAL A 101 -0.83 8.34 -4.08
N PRO A 102 -0.71 8.10 -2.75
CA PRO A 102 -1.86 7.82 -1.90
C PRO A 102 -2.93 8.91 -1.85
N LEU A 103 -2.50 10.17 -1.85
CA LEU A 103 -3.38 11.31 -1.68
C LEU A 103 -3.09 12.40 -2.71
N ARG A 104 -4.09 12.82 -3.45
CA ARG A 104 -4.05 13.99 -4.32
C ARG A 104 -4.76 15.15 -3.67
N LEU A 105 -4.07 16.27 -3.54
CA LEU A 105 -4.61 17.54 -3.05
C LEU A 105 -4.87 18.45 -4.25
N GLU A 106 -6.05 19.00 -4.33
CA GLU A 106 -6.49 19.91 -5.37
C GLU A 106 -6.74 21.29 -4.75
N LEU A 107 -6.18 22.32 -5.33
CA LEU A 107 -6.30 23.69 -4.82
C LEU A 107 -6.70 24.63 -5.93
N GLY A 108 -7.90 25.15 -5.89
CA GLY A 108 -8.42 26.18 -6.77
C GLY A 108 -8.74 27.48 -6.03
N ALA A 109 -9.07 28.54 -6.76
CA ALA A 109 -9.43 29.84 -6.17
C ALA A 109 -10.62 29.72 -5.20
N ARG A 110 -11.65 28.92 -5.57
CA ARG A 110 -12.81 28.67 -4.71
C ARG A 110 -12.46 27.94 -3.42
N ASP A 111 -11.52 27.00 -3.48
CA ASP A 111 -11.07 26.26 -2.29
C ASP A 111 -10.42 27.23 -1.30
N ILE A 112 -9.57 28.14 -1.80
CA ILE A 112 -8.89 29.16 -1.02
C ILE A 112 -9.92 30.15 -0.40
N GLU A 113 -10.89 30.61 -1.18
CA GLU A 113 -11.96 31.49 -0.70
C GLU A 113 -12.79 30.84 0.41
N ASN A 114 -13.05 29.53 0.30
CA ASN A 114 -13.76 28.75 1.30
C ASN A 114 -12.87 28.28 2.47
N GLY A 115 -11.57 28.52 2.42
CA GLY A 115 -10.61 28.11 3.46
C GLY A 115 -10.42 26.60 3.57
N VAL A 116 -10.56 25.86 2.45
CA VAL A 116 -10.42 24.40 2.39
C VAL A 116 -9.42 23.99 1.33
N VAL A 117 -8.93 22.75 1.43
CA VAL A 117 -8.16 22.04 0.40
C VAL A 117 -8.92 20.79 0.02
N SER A 118 -9.29 20.67 -1.24
CA SER A 118 -9.95 19.47 -1.76
C SER A 118 -8.94 18.32 -1.89
N PHE A 119 -9.38 17.10 -1.65
CA PHE A 119 -8.54 15.92 -1.83
C PHE A 119 -9.26 14.78 -2.56
N ALA A 120 -8.47 13.87 -3.13
CA ALA A 120 -8.94 12.58 -3.63
C ALA A 120 -7.98 11.48 -3.19
N ARG A 121 -8.53 10.39 -2.65
CA ARG A 121 -7.81 9.20 -2.23
C ARG A 121 -7.55 8.26 -3.40
N ARG A 122 -6.37 7.61 -3.40
CA ARG A 122 -6.04 6.62 -4.44
C ARG A 122 -6.71 5.26 -4.19
N ASP A 123 -6.83 4.86 -2.93
CA ASP A 123 -7.29 3.52 -2.51
C ASP A 123 -8.79 3.29 -2.71
N THR A 124 -9.63 4.32 -2.51
CA THR A 124 -11.08 4.24 -2.63
C THR A 124 -11.65 5.10 -3.76
N GLY A 125 -10.90 6.09 -4.23
CA GLY A 125 -11.39 7.15 -5.13
C GLY A 125 -12.26 8.19 -4.42
N GLU A 126 -12.42 8.10 -3.11
CA GLU A 126 -13.19 9.06 -2.31
C GLU A 126 -12.59 10.47 -2.41
N LYS A 127 -13.49 11.44 -2.49
CA LYS A 127 -13.15 12.86 -2.51
C LYS A 127 -13.71 13.54 -1.28
N GLY A 128 -12.96 14.52 -0.78
CA GLY A 128 -13.36 15.32 0.37
C GLY A 128 -12.63 16.65 0.40
N ALA A 129 -12.79 17.37 1.50
CA ALA A 129 -12.13 18.64 1.73
C ALA A 129 -11.61 18.71 3.18
N ILE A 130 -10.49 19.37 3.38
CA ILE A 130 -9.87 19.58 4.69
C ILE A 130 -9.78 21.08 4.93
N ASP A 131 -10.19 21.53 6.12
CA ASP A 131 -10.06 22.93 6.54
C ASP A 131 -8.57 23.32 6.62
N MET A 132 -8.23 24.46 6.00
CA MET A 132 -6.86 24.98 6.00
C MET A 132 -6.33 25.29 7.40
N LYS A 133 -7.20 25.57 8.37
CA LYS A 133 -6.78 25.85 9.76
C LYS A 133 -6.32 24.60 10.49
N SER A 134 -6.86 23.43 10.13
CA SER A 134 -6.49 22.12 10.69
C SER A 134 -5.84 21.22 9.64
N PHE A 135 -5.15 21.79 8.66
CA PHE A 135 -4.70 21.11 7.47
C PHE A 135 -3.74 19.95 7.77
N VAL A 136 -2.68 20.20 8.54
CA VAL A 136 -1.67 19.17 8.86
C VAL A 136 -2.26 17.99 9.62
N PRO A 137 -2.99 18.17 10.73
CA PRO A 137 -3.63 17.03 11.41
C PRO A 137 -4.71 16.37 10.56
N GLY A 138 -5.46 17.12 9.75
CA GLY A 138 -6.45 16.57 8.83
C GLY A 138 -5.82 15.64 7.78
N ILE A 139 -4.70 16.01 7.20
CA ILE A 139 -3.91 15.15 6.29
C ILE A 139 -3.48 13.86 6.99
N GLN A 140 -2.95 13.96 8.21
CA GLN A 140 -2.51 12.77 8.95
C GLN A 140 -3.65 11.77 9.14
N LEU A 141 -4.83 12.25 9.54
CA LEU A 141 -6.02 11.39 9.71
C LEU A 141 -6.41 10.68 8.40
N VAL A 142 -6.37 11.38 7.26
CA VAL A 142 -6.67 10.77 5.96
C VAL A 142 -5.62 9.73 5.59
N LEU A 143 -4.34 9.98 5.81
CA LEU A 143 -3.27 9.01 5.53
C LEU A 143 -3.36 7.77 6.44
N ASP A 144 -3.70 7.95 7.71
CA ASP A 144 -3.89 6.85 8.66
C ASP A 144 -5.08 5.98 8.25
N ASP A 145 -6.17 6.60 7.79
CA ASP A 145 -7.34 5.87 7.28
C ASP A 145 -7.03 5.11 5.98
N ILE A 146 -6.22 5.67 5.08
CA ILE A 146 -5.72 4.96 3.89
C ILE A 146 -4.93 3.71 4.30
N ILE A 147 -4.01 3.82 5.27
CA ILE A 147 -3.23 2.68 5.76
C ILE A 147 -4.16 1.60 6.33
N LYS A 148 -5.11 2.01 7.16
CA LYS A 148 -6.09 1.10 7.74
C LYS A 148 -6.90 0.37 6.67
N ASN A 149 -7.44 1.10 5.70
CA ASN A 149 -8.23 0.51 4.61
C ASN A 149 -7.42 -0.49 3.77
N LEU A 150 -6.20 -0.13 3.38
CA LEU A 150 -5.33 -1.04 2.61
C LEU A 150 -4.97 -2.30 3.41
N THR A 151 -4.70 -2.16 4.71
CA THR A 151 -4.41 -3.29 5.61
C THR A 151 -5.63 -4.20 5.74
N GLU A 152 -6.81 -3.65 5.99
CA GLU A 152 -8.05 -4.42 6.13
C GLU A 152 -8.41 -5.15 4.82
N LYS A 153 -8.24 -4.48 3.66
CA LYS A 153 -8.46 -5.09 2.35
C LYS A 153 -7.53 -6.28 2.10
N ALA A 154 -6.23 -6.11 2.36
CA ALA A 154 -5.25 -7.18 2.19
C ALA A 154 -5.50 -8.34 3.15
N TRP A 155 -5.81 -8.05 4.41
CA TRP A 155 -6.13 -9.06 5.41
C TRP A 155 -7.37 -9.86 5.05
N ARG A 156 -8.44 -9.19 4.62
CA ARG A 156 -9.67 -9.86 4.16
C ARG A 156 -9.39 -10.76 2.98
N PHE A 157 -8.68 -10.26 1.96
CA PHE A 157 -8.30 -11.06 0.81
C PHE A 157 -7.54 -12.34 1.20
N GLN A 158 -6.61 -12.24 2.15
CA GLN A 158 -5.86 -13.39 2.66
C GLN A 158 -6.77 -14.35 3.45
N MET A 159 -7.62 -13.83 4.32
CA MET A 159 -8.51 -14.68 5.14
C MET A 159 -9.54 -15.42 4.30
N ASP A 160 -10.09 -14.77 3.28
CA ASP A 160 -11.05 -15.36 2.36
C ASP A 160 -10.44 -16.49 1.50
N ALA A 161 -9.10 -16.46 1.31
CA ALA A 161 -8.37 -17.51 0.59
C ALA A 161 -8.07 -18.75 1.46
N ILE A 162 -8.16 -18.64 2.80
CA ILE A 162 -7.82 -19.73 3.71
C ILE A 162 -9.03 -20.66 3.90
N THR A 163 -8.80 -21.94 3.66
CA THR A 163 -9.77 -23.01 3.96
C THR A 163 -9.19 -23.94 5.03
N ASP A 164 -9.89 -24.06 6.15
CA ASP A 164 -9.51 -24.99 7.20
C ASP A 164 -9.97 -26.42 6.85
N LEU A 165 -9.04 -27.35 6.84
CA LEU A 165 -9.27 -28.77 6.59
C LEU A 165 -8.99 -29.58 7.84
N LYS A 166 -9.62 -30.75 7.95
CA LYS A 166 -9.42 -31.65 9.10
C LYS A 166 -8.14 -32.46 8.99
N SER A 167 -7.77 -32.84 7.76
CA SER A 167 -6.58 -33.65 7.48
C SER A 167 -5.95 -33.26 6.15
N MET A 168 -4.74 -33.76 5.90
CA MET A 168 -4.05 -33.65 4.62
C MET A 168 -4.82 -34.32 3.47
N ASP A 169 -5.54 -35.38 3.75
CA ASP A 169 -6.30 -36.16 2.75
C ASP A 169 -7.52 -35.39 2.20
N ASP A 170 -7.94 -34.33 2.90
CA ASP A 170 -9.05 -33.47 2.49
C ASP A 170 -8.63 -32.39 1.48
N VAL A 171 -7.33 -32.26 1.18
CA VAL A 171 -6.82 -31.25 0.21
C VAL A 171 -7.29 -31.63 -1.20
N PRO A 172 -8.00 -30.74 -1.91
CA PRO A 172 -8.42 -31.00 -3.28
C PRO A 172 -7.23 -31.25 -4.21
N LYS A 173 -7.32 -32.28 -5.07
CA LYS A 173 -6.28 -32.59 -6.07
C LYS A 173 -6.33 -31.65 -7.27
N ASP A 174 -7.54 -31.16 -7.61
CA ASP A 174 -7.78 -30.21 -8.68
C ASP A 174 -8.19 -28.87 -8.06
N THR A 175 -7.37 -27.86 -8.23
CA THR A 175 -7.67 -26.49 -7.80
C THR A 175 -7.82 -25.60 -9.02
N ASP A 176 -8.71 -24.61 -8.93
CA ASP A 176 -8.83 -23.57 -9.94
C ASP A 176 -7.60 -22.65 -9.83
N ASP A 177 -6.64 -22.80 -10.74
CA ASP A 177 -5.39 -22.02 -10.77
C ASP A 177 -5.60 -20.51 -10.90
N ALA A 178 -6.82 -20.08 -11.25
CA ALA A 178 -7.17 -18.65 -11.34
C ALA A 178 -7.40 -17.98 -9.98
N LYS A 179 -7.48 -18.75 -8.89
CA LYS A 179 -7.73 -18.25 -7.54
C LYS A 179 -6.63 -18.63 -6.58
N LEU A 180 -6.34 -17.73 -5.64
CA LEU A 180 -5.46 -18.05 -4.53
C LEU A 180 -6.19 -19.01 -3.57
N HIS A 181 -5.60 -20.18 -3.34
CA HIS A 181 -6.05 -21.14 -2.35
C HIS A 181 -4.96 -21.38 -1.32
N VAL A 182 -5.33 -21.28 -0.05
CA VAL A 182 -4.46 -21.60 1.10
C VAL A 182 -5.19 -22.61 1.96
N TYR A 183 -4.68 -23.84 2.02
CA TYR A 183 -5.24 -24.88 2.87
C TYR A 183 -4.48 -24.94 4.19
N ARG A 184 -5.21 -24.90 5.30
CA ARG A 184 -4.67 -24.99 6.66
C ARG A 184 -5.18 -26.23 7.35
N PHE A 185 -4.28 -27.10 7.78
CA PHE A 185 -4.59 -28.34 8.49
C PHE A 185 -3.50 -28.66 9.52
N GLY A 186 -3.82 -29.58 10.46
CA GLY A 186 -2.85 -30.07 11.42
C GLY A 186 -1.82 -31.00 10.80
N TRP A 187 -0.55 -30.82 11.15
CA TRP A 187 0.53 -31.70 10.73
C TRP A 187 1.19 -32.35 11.95
N CYS A 188 1.49 -33.66 11.84
CA CYS A 188 2.12 -34.44 12.91
C CYS A 188 3.61 -34.13 13.13
N GLY A 189 4.25 -33.35 12.23
CA GLY A 189 5.68 -33.04 12.26
C GLY A 189 6.58 -34.15 11.69
N CYS A 190 6.01 -35.22 11.14
CA CYS A 190 6.73 -36.37 10.59
C CYS A 190 7.22 -36.05 9.16
N PRO A 191 8.54 -36.17 8.86
CA PRO A 191 9.08 -35.91 7.52
C PRO A 191 8.49 -36.82 6.45
N GLU A 192 8.23 -38.10 6.76
CA GLU A 192 7.68 -39.06 5.79
C GLU A 192 6.26 -38.67 5.36
N CYS A 193 5.44 -38.16 6.29
CA CYS A 193 4.11 -37.62 5.96
C CYS A 193 4.23 -36.36 5.09
N GLY A 194 5.21 -35.49 5.35
CA GLY A 194 5.47 -34.31 4.55
C GLY A 194 5.84 -34.66 3.11
N HIS A 195 6.82 -35.54 2.92
CA HIS A 195 7.26 -35.98 1.58
C HIS A 195 6.14 -36.68 0.81
N LYS A 196 5.38 -37.55 1.46
CA LYS A 196 4.21 -38.20 0.84
C LYS A 196 3.22 -37.17 0.32
N PHE A 197 2.93 -36.11 1.11
CA PHE A 197 2.01 -35.05 0.72
C PHE A 197 2.57 -34.22 -0.45
N GLU A 198 3.86 -33.87 -0.43
CA GLU A 198 4.54 -33.17 -1.52
C GLU A 198 4.46 -33.95 -2.83
N ASP A 199 4.70 -35.27 -2.78
CA ASP A 199 4.64 -36.15 -3.95
C ASP A 199 3.21 -36.30 -4.50
N GLU A 200 2.21 -36.49 -3.61
CA GLU A 200 0.80 -36.67 -4.01
C GLU A 200 0.19 -35.40 -4.62
N HIS A 201 0.63 -34.21 -4.18
CA HIS A 201 0.11 -32.92 -4.65
C HIS A 201 1.07 -32.17 -5.59
N ASN A 202 2.21 -32.80 -5.98
CA ASN A 202 3.24 -32.21 -6.85
C ASN A 202 3.72 -30.82 -6.36
N ILE A 203 3.82 -30.65 -5.06
CA ILE A 203 4.32 -29.44 -4.41
C ILE A 203 5.84 -29.57 -4.25
N LYS A 204 6.59 -28.56 -4.70
CA LYS A 204 8.06 -28.52 -4.61
C LYS A 204 8.53 -27.34 -3.77
#